data_3b75612efbd22145481c3bf7363a72e0
#
_entry.id   3b75612efbd22145481c3bf7363a72e0
#
_cell.length_a   1.000
_cell.length_b   1.000
_cell.length_c   1.000
_cell.angle_alpha   90.00
_cell.angle_beta   90.00
_cell.angle_gamma   90.00
#
_symmetry.space_group_name_H-M   'P 1'
#
loop_
_entity.id
_entity.type
_entity.pdbx_description
1 polymer ?
#
loop_
_entity_poly.entity_id
_entity_poly.type
_entity_poly.pdbx_seq_one_letter_code
_entity_poly.pdbx_strand_id
1 'polypeptide(L)'
;LYIYLSGLFFGMYLKRLPGMSGAAVALGAMVYAFCSYQTIGIIKNPYYSAGSLYLPLMLIAVERILSDRRFPMMVLVTALMILANFYLAYQTTLLVILYIVVRLIARLRARGVRKSAGDGFMLLGSYLLGLALSMAVLYPSALGFLDSGRTAGKTGYAESLLHYPLSYYIKLVLFFCAPYDYAGYWTCLLYTSPSPRDLSTS
;
A
#
# COMPACT_ATOMS: atom_id res chain seq x y z
N LEU A 1 0.16 -19.14 7.32
CA LEU A 1 -0.78 -19.00 6.20
C LEU A 1 -0.51 -17.72 5.41
N TYR A 2 -0.45 -16.52 6.05
CA TYR A 2 -0.24 -15.22 5.37
C TYR A 2 1.05 -15.18 4.55
N ILE A 3 2.19 -15.60 5.10
CA ILE A 3 3.48 -15.65 4.39
C ILE A 3 3.37 -16.50 3.12
N TYR A 4 2.78 -17.69 3.25
CA TYR A 4 2.61 -18.59 2.11
C TYR A 4 1.71 -17.98 1.02
N LEU A 5 0.55 -17.46 1.41
CA LEU A 5 -0.39 -16.86 0.45
C LEU A 5 0.17 -15.60 -0.22
N SER A 6 0.88 -14.76 0.51
CA SER A 6 1.51 -13.56 -0.07
C SER A 6 2.57 -13.92 -1.10
N GLY A 7 3.44 -14.90 -0.79
CA GLY A 7 4.42 -15.42 -1.73
C GLY A 7 3.77 -16.08 -2.96
N LEU A 8 2.72 -16.88 -2.75
CA LEU A 8 1.97 -17.52 -3.83
C LEU A 8 1.36 -16.48 -4.78
N PHE A 9 0.65 -15.48 -4.24
CA PHE A 9 0.03 -14.44 -5.05
C PHE A 9 1.06 -13.57 -5.76
N PHE A 10 2.17 -13.28 -5.11
CA PHE A 10 3.25 -12.54 -5.77
C PHE A 10 3.90 -13.37 -6.90
N GLY A 11 4.10 -14.67 -6.70
CA GLY A 11 4.55 -15.58 -7.76
C GLY A 11 3.57 -15.64 -8.93
N MET A 12 2.25 -15.67 -8.66
CA MET A 12 1.22 -15.61 -9.69
C MET A 12 1.24 -14.29 -10.47
N TYR A 13 1.55 -13.18 -9.81
CA TYR A 13 1.76 -11.88 -10.45
C TYR A 13 3.00 -11.91 -11.35
N LEU A 14 4.16 -12.36 -10.83
CA LEU A 14 5.40 -12.44 -11.60
C LEU A 14 5.27 -13.33 -12.85
N LYS A 15 4.55 -14.44 -12.74
CA LYS A 15 4.27 -15.33 -13.88
C LYS A 15 3.50 -14.66 -15.02
N ARG A 16 2.80 -13.55 -14.75
CA ARG A 16 2.09 -12.77 -15.78
C ARG A 16 2.98 -11.76 -16.50
N LEU A 17 4.17 -11.47 -15.96
CA LEU A 17 5.10 -10.55 -16.60
C LEU A 17 5.84 -11.29 -17.73
N PRO A 18 5.98 -10.68 -18.91
CA PRO A 18 6.68 -11.30 -20.03
C PRO A 18 8.16 -11.49 -19.73
N GLY A 19 8.74 -12.60 -20.18
CA GLY A 19 10.17 -12.86 -20.07
C GLY A 19 10.65 -13.41 -18.72
N MET A 20 9.75 -13.72 -17.78
CA MET A 20 10.12 -14.30 -16.48
C MET A 20 10.32 -15.79 -16.56
N SER A 21 11.52 -16.28 -16.19
CA SER A 21 11.80 -17.70 -16.06
C SER A 21 11.15 -18.29 -14.80
N GLY A 22 10.88 -19.60 -14.79
CA GLY A 22 10.30 -20.28 -13.61
C GLY A 22 11.16 -20.10 -12.36
N ALA A 23 12.48 -20.13 -12.49
CA ALA A 23 13.41 -19.89 -11.38
C ALA A 23 13.29 -18.43 -10.85
N ALA A 24 13.20 -17.43 -11.73
CA ALA A 24 13.03 -16.03 -11.33
C ALA A 24 11.70 -15.81 -10.60
N VAL A 25 10.63 -16.47 -11.04
CA VAL A 25 9.32 -16.43 -10.37
C VAL A 25 9.41 -17.06 -8.97
N ALA A 26 10.04 -18.21 -8.83
CA ALA A 26 10.20 -18.88 -7.54
C ALA A 26 11.05 -18.05 -6.57
N LEU A 27 12.20 -17.54 -7.01
CA LEU A 27 13.06 -16.68 -6.22
C LEU A 27 12.34 -15.39 -5.79
N GLY A 28 11.67 -14.72 -6.72
CA GLY A 28 10.90 -13.50 -6.42
C GLY A 28 9.78 -13.75 -5.41
N ALA A 29 9.05 -14.86 -5.54
CA ALA A 29 8.02 -15.25 -4.60
C ALA A 29 8.58 -15.52 -3.19
N MET A 30 9.75 -16.20 -3.10
CA MET A 30 10.43 -16.44 -1.82
C MET A 30 10.93 -15.14 -1.19
N VAL A 31 11.61 -14.28 -1.94
CA VAL A 31 12.09 -12.99 -1.44
C VAL A 31 10.94 -12.14 -0.93
N TYR A 32 9.81 -12.10 -1.63
CA TYR A 32 8.63 -11.39 -1.19
C TYR A 32 8.02 -11.99 0.08
N ALA A 33 7.89 -13.31 0.14
CA ALA A 33 7.31 -14.02 1.29
C ALA A 33 8.14 -13.85 2.57
N PHE A 34 9.46 -13.85 2.46
CA PHE A 34 10.39 -13.76 3.59
C PHE A 34 11.04 -12.39 3.78
N CYS A 35 10.49 -11.34 3.15
CA CYS A 35 11.00 -10.00 3.39
C CYS A 35 10.79 -9.59 4.86
N SER A 36 11.63 -8.69 5.37
CA SER A 36 11.60 -8.28 6.78
C SER A 36 10.25 -7.68 7.20
N TYR A 37 9.53 -7.03 6.31
CA TYR A 37 8.18 -6.54 6.57
C TYR A 37 7.21 -7.68 6.93
N GLN A 38 7.28 -8.80 6.20
CA GLN A 38 6.43 -9.96 6.46
C GLN A 38 6.84 -10.70 7.75
N THR A 39 8.14 -10.99 7.91
CA THR A 39 8.62 -11.81 9.02
C THR A 39 8.52 -11.07 10.34
N ILE A 40 8.94 -9.82 10.40
CA ILE A 40 8.96 -9.01 11.62
C ILE A 40 7.58 -8.35 11.86
N GLY A 41 6.92 -7.90 10.80
CA GLY A 41 5.60 -7.30 10.89
C GLY A 41 4.57 -8.27 11.46
N ILE A 42 4.58 -9.54 11.05
CA ILE A 42 3.66 -10.58 11.56
C ILE A 42 3.92 -10.88 13.04
N ILE A 43 5.19 -10.94 13.46
CA ILE A 43 5.55 -11.22 14.87
C ILE A 43 5.09 -10.09 15.78
N LYS A 44 5.30 -8.84 15.37
CA LYS A 44 4.94 -7.66 16.19
C LYS A 44 3.45 -7.32 16.13
N ASN A 45 2.85 -7.41 14.97
CA ASN A 45 1.44 -7.08 14.78
C ASN A 45 0.87 -7.78 13.53
N PRO A 46 0.11 -8.87 13.70
CA PRO A 46 -0.46 -9.63 12.60
C PRO A 46 -1.40 -8.83 11.69
N TYR A 47 -1.96 -7.72 12.18
CA TYR A 47 -2.81 -6.83 11.35
C TYR A 47 -2.05 -6.19 10.19
N TYR A 48 -0.75 -5.96 10.32
CA TYR A 48 0.06 -5.37 9.23
C TYR A 48 0.33 -6.34 8.08
N SER A 49 0.17 -7.64 8.28
CA SER A 49 0.37 -8.64 7.23
C SER A 49 -0.68 -8.60 6.12
N ALA A 50 -1.84 -8.02 6.36
CA ALA A 50 -2.91 -7.92 5.37
C ALA A 50 -2.48 -7.10 4.14
N GLY A 51 -1.74 -6.02 4.31
CA GLY A 51 -1.25 -5.18 3.20
C GLY A 51 -0.42 -5.95 2.18
N SER A 52 0.47 -6.81 2.65
CA SER A 52 1.33 -7.62 1.79
C SER A 52 0.58 -8.74 1.05
N LEU A 53 -0.55 -9.18 1.56
CA LEU A 53 -1.42 -10.13 0.89
C LEU A 53 -2.20 -9.49 -0.26
N TYR A 54 -2.75 -8.30 -0.02
CA TYR A 54 -3.60 -7.62 -0.99
C TYR A 54 -2.82 -6.92 -2.11
N LEU A 55 -1.60 -6.47 -1.86
CA LEU A 55 -0.77 -5.82 -2.88
C LEU A 55 -0.60 -6.67 -4.15
N PRO A 56 -0.13 -7.92 -4.10
CA PRO A 56 0.00 -8.75 -5.30
C PRO A 56 -1.34 -9.00 -6.00
N LEU A 57 -2.42 -9.17 -5.25
CA LEU A 57 -3.76 -9.35 -5.81
C LEU A 57 -4.22 -8.11 -6.58
N MET A 58 -3.95 -6.92 -6.06
CA MET A 58 -4.22 -5.66 -6.75
C MET A 58 -3.38 -5.52 -8.03
N LEU A 59 -2.09 -5.88 -7.99
CA LEU A 59 -1.23 -5.87 -9.17
C LEU A 59 -1.76 -6.85 -10.25
N ILE A 60 -2.21 -8.05 -9.85
CA ILE A 60 -2.85 -9.00 -10.76
C ILE A 60 -4.14 -8.42 -11.35
N ALA A 61 -4.95 -7.74 -10.54
CA ALA A 61 -6.19 -7.13 -10.98
C ALA A 61 -5.93 -6.00 -12.01
N VAL A 62 -4.92 -5.17 -11.76
CA VAL A 62 -4.47 -4.14 -12.73
C VAL A 62 -4.05 -4.79 -14.04
N GLU A 63 -3.18 -5.81 -14.00
CA GLU A 63 -2.74 -6.50 -15.25
C GLU A 63 -3.90 -7.15 -15.98
N ARG A 64 -4.90 -7.71 -15.28
CA ARG A 64 -6.11 -8.27 -15.91
C ARG A 64 -6.95 -7.21 -16.63
N ILE A 65 -7.10 -6.04 -16.05
CA ILE A 65 -7.79 -4.92 -16.73
C ILE A 65 -7.00 -4.50 -17.96
N LEU A 66 -5.70 -4.37 -17.80
CA LEU A 66 -4.83 -3.94 -18.88
C LEU A 66 -4.73 -4.98 -20.02
N SER A 67 -4.77 -6.29 -19.77
CA SER A 67 -4.69 -7.34 -20.80
C SER A 67 -6.06 -7.70 -21.37
N ASP A 68 -7.00 -8.05 -20.50
CA ASP A 68 -8.25 -8.73 -20.85
C ASP A 68 -9.49 -7.84 -20.67
N ARG A 69 -9.33 -6.62 -20.18
CA ARG A 69 -10.41 -5.71 -19.79
C ARG A 69 -11.40 -6.30 -18.79
N ARG A 70 -10.95 -7.20 -17.91
CA ARG A 70 -11.78 -7.81 -16.89
C ARG A 70 -11.61 -7.10 -15.55
N PHE A 71 -12.63 -6.34 -15.15
CA PHE A 71 -12.62 -5.51 -13.94
C PHE A 71 -13.13 -6.17 -12.63
N PRO A 72 -13.90 -7.29 -12.60
CA PRO A 72 -14.52 -7.76 -11.36
C PRO A 72 -13.53 -8.06 -10.24
N MET A 73 -12.35 -8.56 -10.60
CA MET A 73 -11.30 -8.83 -9.61
C MET A 73 -10.81 -7.57 -8.90
N MET A 74 -10.69 -6.46 -9.63
CA MET A 74 -10.29 -5.17 -9.03
C MET A 74 -11.32 -4.69 -8.00
N VAL A 75 -12.61 -4.76 -8.34
CA VAL A 75 -13.73 -4.41 -7.45
C VAL A 75 -13.69 -5.25 -6.18
N LEU A 76 -13.60 -6.58 -6.34
CA LEU A 76 -13.61 -7.51 -5.21
C LEU A 76 -12.40 -7.32 -4.30
N VAL A 77 -11.19 -7.26 -4.86
CA VAL A 77 -9.96 -7.13 -4.07
C VAL A 77 -9.91 -5.79 -3.37
N THR A 78 -10.34 -4.70 -4.01
CA THR A 78 -10.44 -3.37 -3.38
C THR A 78 -11.40 -3.41 -2.19
N ALA A 79 -12.60 -3.98 -2.36
CA ALA A 79 -13.57 -4.08 -1.29
C ALA A 79 -13.03 -4.90 -0.11
N LEU A 80 -12.49 -6.10 -0.37
CA LEU A 80 -11.93 -6.97 0.67
C LEU A 80 -10.74 -6.33 1.40
N MET A 81 -9.88 -5.61 0.67
CA MET A 81 -8.73 -4.91 1.25
C MET A 81 -9.18 -3.83 2.25
N ILE A 82 -10.18 -3.03 1.88
CA ILE A 82 -10.73 -1.97 2.73
C ILE A 82 -11.44 -2.57 3.95
N LEU A 83 -12.23 -3.62 3.76
CA LEU A 83 -12.91 -4.34 4.83
C LEU A 83 -11.93 -4.98 5.82
N ALA A 84 -10.80 -5.49 5.34
CA ALA A 84 -9.79 -6.11 6.19
C ALA A 84 -9.03 -5.07 7.04
N ASN A 85 -8.59 -3.97 6.43
CA ASN A 85 -7.87 -2.90 7.13
C ASN A 85 -7.80 -1.64 6.26
N PHE A 86 -8.63 -0.63 6.58
CA PHE A 86 -8.69 0.61 5.80
C PHE A 86 -7.37 1.40 5.80
N TYR A 87 -6.59 1.34 6.89
CA TYR A 87 -5.31 2.03 6.99
C TYR A 87 -4.26 1.44 6.04
N LEU A 88 -4.14 0.12 6.00
CA LEU A 88 -3.25 -0.57 5.07
C LEU A 88 -3.75 -0.48 3.62
N ALA A 89 -5.06 -0.41 3.43
CA ALA A 89 -5.66 -0.15 2.12
C ALA A 89 -5.18 1.17 1.53
N TYR A 90 -5.09 2.23 2.33
CA TYR A 90 -4.55 3.51 1.90
C TYR A 90 -3.10 3.39 1.40
N GLN A 91 -2.22 2.76 2.19
CA GLN A 91 -0.81 2.57 1.80
C GLN A 91 -0.67 1.71 0.53
N THR A 92 -1.42 0.60 0.46
CA THR A 92 -1.43 -0.27 -0.72
C THR A 92 -1.94 0.47 -1.95
N THR A 93 -2.97 1.31 -1.80
CA THR A 93 -3.50 2.14 -2.89
C THR A 93 -2.47 3.08 -3.47
N LEU A 94 -1.67 3.75 -2.63
CA LEU A 94 -0.60 4.64 -3.11
C LEU A 94 0.42 3.88 -3.97
N LEU A 95 0.83 2.68 -3.54
CA LEU A 95 1.74 1.84 -4.31
C LEU A 95 1.11 1.37 -5.64
N VAL A 96 -0.16 1.00 -5.62
CA VAL A 96 -0.89 0.59 -6.81
C VAL A 96 -1.07 1.75 -7.79
N ILE A 97 -1.35 2.97 -7.32
CA ILE A 97 -1.41 4.17 -8.15
C ILE A 97 -0.06 4.41 -8.84
N LEU A 98 1.04 4.36 -8.09
CA LEU A 98 2.38 4.50 -8.67
C LEU A 98 2.63 3.45 -9.76
N TYR A 99 2.27 2.19 -9.50
CA TYR A 99 2.36 1.12 -10.48
C TYR A 99 1.51 1.39 -11.73
N ILE A 100 0.25 1.80 -11.55
CA ILE A 100 -0.67 2.13 -12.66
C ILE A 100 -0.09 3.26 -13.51
N VAL A 101 0.45 4.31 -12.90
CA VAL A 101 1.07 5.43 -13.63
C VAL A 101 2.22 4.94 -14.51
N VAL A 102 3.14 4.14 -13.95
CA VAL A 102 4.27 3.58 -14.72
C VAL A 102 3.77 2.71 -15.88
N ARG A 103 2.76 1.86 -15.63
CA ARG A 103 2.18 0.98 -16.67
C ARG A 103 1.45 1.75 -17.76
N LEU A 104 0.70 2.81 -17.39
CA LEU A 104 0.00 3.67 -18.36
C LEU A 104 1.00 4.47 -19.21
N ILE A 105 2.06 5.02 -18.62
CA ILE A 105 3.13 5.71 -19.39
C ILE A 105 3.77 4.77 -20.41
N ALA A 106 4.11 3.55 -19.99
CA ALA A 106 4.67 2.55 -20.90
C ALA A 106 3.70 2.20 -22.04
N ARG A 107 2.40 2.14 -21.75
CA ARG A 107 1.35 1.88 -22.75
C ARG A 107 1.06 3.07 -23.65
N LEU A 108 1.13 4.29 -23.14
CA LEU A 108 0.99 5.50 -23.95
C LEU A 108 1.98 5.50 -25.12
N ARG A 109 3.23 5.09 -24.84
CA ARG A 109 4.28 4.97 -25.86
C ARG A 109 3.99 3.84 -26.87
N ALA A 110 3.35 2.74 -26.44
CA ALA A 110 3.16 1.56 -27.28
C ALA A 110 1.81 1.55 -28.05
N ARG A 111 0.73 2.06 -27.47
CA ARG A 111 -0.65 1.90 -27.99
C ARG A 111 -1.41 3.19 -28.25
N GLY A 112 -0.81 4.35 -27.94
CA GLY A 112 -1.41 5.67 -28.13
C GLY A 112 -2.34 6.11 -26.99
N VAL A 113 -2.62 7.41 -26.95
CA VAL A 113 -3.32 8.12 -25.86
C VAL A 113 -4.74 7.61 -25.62
N ARG A 114 -5.53 7.45 -26.71
CA ARG A 114 -6.97 7.13 -26.62
C ARG A 114 -7.23 5.77 -25.94
N LYS A 115 -6.43 4.75 -26.28
CA LYS A 115 -6.58 3.41 -25.69
C LYS A 115 -6.11 3.39 -24.21
N SER A 116 -5.02 4.07 -23.93
CA SER A 116 -4.48 4.17 -22.55
C SER A 116 -5.41 4.97 -21.63
N ALA A 117 -6.05 6.01 -22.12
CA ALA A 117 -7.06 6.77 -21.36
C ALA A 117 -8.28 5.89 -21.02
N GLY A 118 -8.75 5.07 -21.96
CA GLY A 118 -9.84 4.11 -21.72
C GLY A 118 -9.47 3.05 -20.66
N ASP A 119 -8.24 2.55 -20.68
CA ASP A 119 -7.74 1.62 -19.66
C ASP A 119 -7.64 2.31 -18.28
N GLY A 120 -7.16 3.56 -18.23
CA GLY A 120 -7.12 4.36 -17.01
C GLY A 120 -8.49 4.63 -16.41
N PHE A 121 -9.48 4.97 -17.25
CA PHE A 121 -10.86 5.18 -16.80
C PHE A 121 -11.49 3.89 -16.24
N MET A 122 -11.21 2.76 -16.87
CA MET A 122 -11.69 1.47 -16.40
C MET A 122 -11.05 1.07 -15.06
N LEU A 123 -9.75 1.34 -14.87
CA LEU A 123 -9.06 1.14 -13.59
C LEU A 123 -9.66 2.00 -12.49
N LEU A 124 -9.85 3.29 -12.75
CA LEU A 124 -10.45 4.22 -11.79
C LEU A 124 -11.89 3.81 -11.44
N GLY A 125 -12.72 3.55 -12.44
CA GLY A 125 -14.12 3.16 -12.25
C GLY A 125 -14.26 1.86 -11.43
N SER A 126 -13.45 0.86 -11.73
CA SER A 126 -13.46 -0.40 -10.97
C SER A 126 -12.96 -0.23 -9.52
N TYR A 127 -11.98 0.64 -9.29
CA TYR A 127 -11.52 0.97 -7.93
C TYR A 127 -12.61 1.71 -7.15
N LEU A 128 -13.25 2.72 -7.75
CA LEU A 128 -14.35 3.46 -7.12
C LEU A 128 -15.57 2.57 -6.83
N LEU A 129 -15.86 1.61 -7.71
CA LEU A 129 -16.93 0.64 -7.46
C LEU A 129 -16.62 -0.27 -6.27
N GLY A 130 -15.35 -0.73 -6.12
CA GLY A 130 -14.89 -1.49 -4.95
C GLY A 130 -14.96 -0.66 -3.66
N LEU A 131 -14.58 0.61 -3.73
CA LEU A 131 -14.71 1.57 -2.62
C LEU A 131 -16.19 1.76 -2.23
N ALA A 132 -17.08 1.95 -3.21
CA ALA A 132 -18.52 2.07 -2.94
C ALA A 132 -19.10 0.82 -2.26
N LEU A 133 -18.66 -0.36 -2.67
CA LEU A 133 -19.08 -1.62 -2.06
C LEU A 133 -18.65 -1.74 -0.58
N SER A 134 -17.53 -1.15 -0.21
CA SER A 134 -17.02 -1.15 1.16
C SER A 134 -17.50 0.02 2.01
N MET A 135 -18.34 0.91 1.49
CA MET A 135 -18.82 2.11 2.19
C MET A 135 -19.54 1.81 3.49
N ALA A 136 -20.20 0.67 3.62
CA ALA A 136 -20.87 0.27 4.86
C ALA A 136 -19.92 0.22 6.07
N VAL A 137 -18.63 -0.10 5.86
CA VAL A 137 -17.60 -0.11 6.90
C VAL A 137 -16.72 1.14 6.85
N LEU A 138 -16.43 1.63 5.66
CA LEU A 138 -15.57 2.79 5.48
C LEU A 138 -16.19 4.07 6.05
N TYR A 139 -17.49 4.28 5.86
CA TYR A 139 -18.18 5.48 6.32
C TYR A 139 -18.14 5.66 7.84
N PRO A 140 -18.57 4.68 8.68
CA PRO A 140 -18.48 4.81 10.13
C PRO A 140 -17.02 4.89 10.62
N SER A 141 -16.10 4.19 9.97
CA SER A 141 -14.66 4.28 10.31
C SER A 141 -14.08 5.66 10.02
N ALA A 142 -14.48 6.28 8.92
CA ALA A 142 -14.06 7.64 8.57
C ALA A 142 -14.64 8.68 9.55
N LEU A 143 -15.91 8.55 9.93
CA LEU A 143 -16.52 9.42 10.94
C LEU A 143 -15.81 9.29 12.29
N GLY A 144 -15.56 8.06 12.76
CA GLY A 144 -14.83 7.83 14.01
C GLY A 144 -13.39 8.36 13.97
N PHE A 145 -12.73 8.35 12.79
CA PHE A 145 -11.43 8.95 12.62
C PHE A 145 -11.48 10.48 12.68
N LEU A 146 -12.46 11.11 12.04
CA LEU A 146 -12.65 12.57 12.06
C LEU A 146 -13.03 13.08 13.46
N ASP A 147 -13.80 12.29 14.21
CA ASP A 147 -14.25 12.60 15.57
C ASP A 147 -13.15 12.30 16.62
N SER A 148 -12.11 11.59 16.22
CA SER A 148 -10.99 11.32 17.10
C SER A 148 -10.25 12.62 17.44
N GLY A 149 -9.95 12.83 18.74
CA GLY A 149 -9.27 14.05 19.22
C GLY A 149 -7.88 14.30 18.59
N ARG A 150 -7.37 13.38 17.77
CA ARG A 150 -6.15 13.56 16.97
C ARG A 150 -6.37 14.46 15.76
N THR A 151 -7.58 14.48 15.20
CA THR A 151 -7.95 15.37 14.09
C THR A 151 -8.61 16.64 14.55
N ALA A 152 -9.32 16.63 15.70
CA ALA A 152 -9.97 17.79 16.30
C ALA A 152 -9.00 18.78 16.97
N GLY A 153 -7.77 18.34 17.26
CA GLY A 153 -6.74 19.15 17.91
C GLY A 153 -5.72 19.72 16.93
N LYS A 154 -5.97 20.93 16.43
CA LYS A 154 -5.02 21.78 15.69
C LYS A 154 -4.64 21.31 14.28
N THR A 155 -5.33 21.85 13.32
CA THR A 155 -5.04 21.95 11.89
C THR A 155 -3.66 22.58 11.52
N GLY A 156 -2.74 22.71 12.45
CA GLY A 156 -1.38 23.20 12.17
C GLY A 156 -0.55 22.26 11.27
N TYR A 157 -0.99 21.02 11.06
CA TYR A 157 -0.29 20.07 10.16
C TYR A 157 -0.58 20.30 8.68
N ALA A 158 -1.60 21.09 8.33
CA ALA A 158 -1.95 21.36 6.93
C ALA A 158 -1.17 22.56 6.34
N GLU A 159 -0.49 23.35 7.16
CA GLU A 159 0.14 24.58 6.71
C GLU A 159 1.51 24.40 6.04
N SER A 160 2.16 23.26 6.20
CA SER A 160 3.40 22.97 5.45
C SER A 160 3.47 21.52 5.00
N LEU A 161 3.54 21.31 3.69
CA LEU A 161 3.85 20.00 3.08
C LEU A 161 5.19 19.42 3.56
N LEU A 162 6.06 20.26 4.11
CA LEU A 162 7.36 19.90 4.65
C LEU A 162 7.42 20.32 6.14
N HIS A 163 6.82 19.52 7.00
CA HIS A 163 6.75 19.80 8.44
C HIS A 163 8.07 19.49 9.18
N TYR A 164 8.92 18.65 8.57
CA TYR A 164 10.19 18.22 9.14
C TYR A 164 11.38 18.85 8.41
N PRO A 165 12.52 19.05 9.06
CA PRO A 165 13.73 19.53 8.41
C PRO A 165 14.18 18.54 7.32
N LEU A 166 14.86 19.04 6.28
CA LEU A 166 15.33 18.25 5.14
C LEU A 166 16.14 17.02 5.56
N SER A 167 16.89 17.10 6.65
CA SER A 167 17.63 16.01 7.25
C SER A 167 16.76 14.81 7.63
N TYR A 168 15.48 15.04 7.98
CA TYR A 168 14.54 13.98 8.30
C TYR A 168 14.18 13.16 7.04
N TYR A 169 13.93 13.84 5.93
CA TYR A 169 13.60 13.18 4.66
C TYR A 169 14.77 12.38 4.10
N ILE A 170 16.01 12.92 4.23
CA ILE A 170 17.23 12.20 3.87
C ILE A 170 17.38 10.94 4.72
N LYS A 171 17.17 11.05 6.03
CA LYS A 171 17.19 9.89 6.94
C LYS A 171 16.11 8.87 6.61
N LEU A 172 14.91 9.31 6.20
CA LEU A 172 13.83 8.43 5.77
C LEU A 172 14.24 7.58 4.56
N VAL A 173 14.92 8.18 3.57
CA VAL A 173 15.45 7.46 2.40
C VAL A 173 16.57 6.50 2.80
N LEU A 174 17.50 6.93 3.63
CA LEU A 174 18.57 6.08 4.15
C LEU A 174 18.04 4.90 4.97
N PHE A 175 16.90 5.09 5.64
CA PHE A 175 16.23 4.07 6.41
C PHE A 175 15.77 2.85 5.57
N PHE A 176 15.39 3.06 4.32
CA PHE A 176 15.09 1.96 3.39
C PHE A 176 16.31 1.09 3.06
N CYS A 177 17.51 1.64 3.23
CA CYS A 177 18.78 0.95 2.95
C CYS A 177 19.45 0.41 4.22
N ALA A 178 18.98 0.78 5.42
CA ALA A 178 19.57 0.40 6.68
C ALA A 178 19.06 -0.97 7.17
N PRO A 179 19.90 -1.79 7.82
CA PRO A 179 19.45 -3.00 8.47
C PRO A 179 18.48 -2.68 9.62
N TYR A 180 17.56 -3.61 9.90
CA TYR A 180 16.43 -3.45 10.81
C TYR A 180 16.79 -2.97 12.23
N ASP A 181 17.96 -3.31 12.74
CA ASP A 181 18.42 -2.90 14.08
C ASP A 181 18.56 -1.38 14.21
N TYR A 182 18.96 -0.72 13.15
CA TYR A 182 18.96 0.76 13.07
C TYR A 182 17.55 1.34 13.02
N ALA A 183 16.61 0.62 12.39
CA ALA A 183 15.22 1.02 12.28
C ALA A 183 14.50 1.02 13.65
N GLY A 184 14.79 0.05 14.52
CA GLY A 184 14.19 -0.05 15.85
C GLY A 184 14.53 1.15 16.75
N TYR A 185 15.73 1.67 16.69
CA TYR A 185 16.17 2.83 17.46
C TYR A 185 15.45 4.14 17.05
N TRP A 186 15.21 4.33 15.76
CA TRP A 186 14.59 5.56 15.25
C TRP A 186 13.07 5.58 15.39
N THR A 187 12.41 4.43 15.30
CA THR A 187 10.98 4.34 15.59
C THR A 187 10.67 4.58 17.06
N CYS A 188 11.52 4.18 17.99
CA CYS A 188 11.41 4.55 19.39
C CYS A 188 11.57 6.06 19.61
N LEU A 189 12.53 6.71 18.96
CA LEU A 189 12.73 8.16 19.07
C LEU A 189 11.57 9.00 18.50
N LEU A 190 10.84 8.49 17.49
CA LEU A 190 9.63 9.12 16.97
C LEU A 190 8.42 8.95 17.91
N TYR A 191 8.40 7.88 18.70
CA TYR A 191 7.33 7.60 19.67
C TYR A 191 7.59 8.22 21.06
N THR A 192 8.82 8.58 21.36
CA THR A 192 9.23 9.16 22.64
C THR A 192 9.36 10.69 22.60
N SER A 193 8.74 11.38 21.64
CA SER A 193 8.49 12.80 21.85
C SER A 193 7.60 12.92 23.09
N PRO A 194 8.02 13.66 24.12
CA PRO A 194 7.27 13.73 25.36
C PRO A 194 5.82 14.14 25.05
N SER A 195 4.89 13.33 25.54
CA SER A 195 3.48 13.66 25.51
C SER A 195 3.27 15.04 26.16
N PRO A 196 2.34 15.88 25.66
CA PRO A 196 1.99 17.10 26.37
C PRO A 196 1.62 16.90 27.84
N ARG A 197 1.29 15.66 28.24
CA ARG A 197 1.06 15.27 29.64
C ARG A 197 2.34 15.15 30.44
N ASP A 198 3.46 14.79 29.83
CA ASP A 198 4.75 14.68 30.52
C ASP A 198 5.40 16.04 30.79
N LEU A 199 4.99 17.08 30.04
CA LEU A 199 5.44 18.46 30.22
C LEU A 199 4.63 19.22 31.29
N SER A 200 3.50 18.69 31.76
CA SER A 200 2.65 19.31 32.76
C SER A 200 2.98 18.93 34.21
N THR A 201 3.96 18.03 34.41
CA THR A 201 4.38 17.51 35.75
C THR A 201 5.80 17.91 36.16
N SER A 202 6.42 18.85 35.44
CA SER A 202 7.71 19.46 35.84
C SER A 202 7.57 20.89 36.27
#